data_c77d58bf74ab024857a226a19aa394d7
#
_entry.id   c77d58bf74ab024857a226a19aa394d7
#
_cell.length_a   1.000
_cell.length_b   1.000
_cell.length_c   1.000
_cell.angle_alpha   90.00
_cell.angle_beta   90.00
_cell.angle_gamma   90.00
#
_symmetry.space_group_name_H-M   'P 1'
#
loop_
_entity.id
_entity.type
_entity.pdbx_description
1 polymer ?
#
loop_
_entity_poly.entity_id
_entity_poly.type
_entity_poly.pdbx_seq_one_letter_code
_entity_poly.pdbx_strand_id
1 'polypeptide(L)'
;MGRFVADLGGAALDLLDPQPGERILDIGCGDGALTRKIVERGADVVGIDNSSELVAAASAIGLDVREMDAASMRFAAEFDAAFSNAALHWMLDKERVARAVFFALKPGGRFAGEMGGEGNLARLRETLDAELVARGYPPPLESSNWYPSVDEFAGVYETAGFTEIDARLIERPTPLPSGVADWVLTFRKGWLDRAEVPDEERADIAAAVAFNFGSETADYVRLRFIMRKPN
;
A
#
# COMPACT_ATOMS: atom_id res chain seq x y z
N MET A 1 -12.07 -9.13 -4.11
CA MET A 1 -12.07 -8.65 -2.71
C MET A 1 -11.39 -7.29 -2.47
N GLY A 2 -10.49 -6.79 -3.32
CA GLY A 2 -9.78 -5.52 -3.13
C GLY A 2 -10.53 -4.21 -3.46
N ARG A 3 -11.75 -4.25 -3.99
CA ARG A 3 -12.44 -3.04 -4.50
C ARG A 3 -12.75 -1.98 -3.44
N PHE A 4 -12.99 -2.35 -2.18
CA PHE A 4 -13.21 -1.34 -1.12
C PHE A 4 -11.99 -0.45 -0.86
N VAL A 5 -10.77 -0.93 -1.13
CA VAL A 5 -9.53 -0.15 -1.00
C VAL A 5 -9.49 0.97 -2.04
N ALA A 6 -9.95 0.70 -3.26
CA ALA A 6 -10.03 1.70 -4.33
C ALA A 6 -11.10 2.78 -4.08
N ASP A 7 -12.21 2.42 -3.41
CA ASP A 7 -13.24 3.40 -3.03
C ASP A 7 -12.75 4.36 -1.94
N LEU A 8 -11.84 3.90 -1.10
CA LEU A 8 -11.21 4.69 -0.04
C LEU A 8 -9.99 5.51 -0.53
N GLY A 9 -9.48 5.28 -1.75
CA GLY A 9 -8.34 5.97 -2.34
C GLY A 9 -8.65 7.37 -2.92
N GLY A 10 -9.92 7.80 -2.91
CA GLY A 10 -10.34 9.07 -3.51
C GLY A 10 -9.58 10.28 -2.98
N ALA A 11 -9.39 10.36 -1.67
CA ALA A 11 -8.70 11.49 -1.06
C ALA A 11 -7.18 11.55 -1.38
N ALA A 12 -6.51 10.42 -1.63
CA ALA A 12 -5.14 10.40 -2.13
C ALA A 12 -5.08 10.81 -3.60
N LEU A 13 -6.07 10.39 -4.39
CA LEU A 13 -6.22 10.81 -5.78
C LEU A 13 -6.51 12.31 -5.92
N ASP A 14 -7.30 12.89 -5.02
CA ASP A 14 -7.55 14.34 -5.01
C ASP A 14 -6.30 15.12 -4.58
N LEU A 15 -5.46 14.55 -3.70
CA LEU A 15 -4.16 15.13 -3.34
C LEU A 15 -3.16 15.08 -4.49
N LEU A 16 -3.18 14.02 -5.31
CA LEU A 16 -2.38 13.94 -6.53
C LEU A 16 -2.78 15.04 -7.52
N ASP A 17 -4.07 15.34 -7.63
CA ASP A 17 -4.66 16.32 -8.58
C ASP A 17 -4.13 16.13 -10.02
N PRO A 18 -4.43 14.98 -10.66
CA PRO A 18 -3.92 14.69 -12.01
C PRO A 18 -4.44 15.71 -13.03
N GLN A 19 -3.54 16.27 -13.85
CA GLN A 19 -3.91 17.21 -14.90
C GLN A 19 -3.94 16.52 -16.27
N PRO A 20 -4.80 16.95 -17.20
CA PRO A 20 -4.80 16.44 -18.57
C PRO A 20 -3.45 16.59 -19.25
N GLY A 21 -2.96 15.51 -19.86
CA GLY A 21 -1.67 15.47 -20.57
C GLY A 21 -0.45 15.24 -19.68
N GLU A 22 -0.59 15.18 -18.34
CA GLU A 22 0.52 14.76 -17.48
C GLU A 22 0.82 13.27 -17.68
N ARG A 23 2.10 12.91 -17.62
CA ARG A 23 2.55 11.53 -17.57
C ARG A 23 2.75 11.11 -16.11
N ILE A 24 2.00 10.11 -15.65
CA ILE A 24 1.94 9.72 -14.24
C ILE A 24 2.36 8.26 -14.06
N LEU A 25 3.20 7.99 -13.05
CA LEU A 25 3.59 6.64 -12.65
C LEU A 25 2.72 6.20 -11.45
N ASP A 26 1.96 5.11 -11.62
CA ASP A 26 1.17 4.49 -10.53
C ASP A 26 1.92 3.28 -9.98
N ILE A 27 2.39 3.39 -8.72
CA ILE A 27 3.29 2.43 -8.06
C ILE A 27 2.48 1.50 -7.17
N GLY A 28 2.47 0.20 -7.49
CA GLY A 28 1.59 -0.78 -6.86
C GLY A 28 0.15 -0.57 -7.34
N CYS A 29 -0.03 -0.51 -8.66
CA CYS A 29 -1.30 -0.17 -9.31
C CYS A 29 -2.40 -1.23 -9.12
N GLY A 30 -2.03 -2.43 -8.69
CA GLY A 30 -2.94 -3.55 -8.48
C GLY A 30 -3.74 -3.90 -9.74
N ASP A 31 -5.05 -4.09 -9.60
CA ASP A 31 -5.98 -4.39 -10.69
C ASP A 31 -6.35 -3.15 -11.55
N GLY A 32 -5.69 -2.01 -11.32
CA GLY A 32 -5.86 -0.79 -12.09
C GLY A 32 -7.09 0.06 -11.74
N ALA A 33 -7.79 -0.23 -10.64
CA ALA A 33 -9.01 0.48 -10.29
C ALA A 33 -8.82 1.99 -10.07
N LEU A 34 -7.71 2.42 -9.44
CA LEU A 34 -7.35 3.84 -9.29
C LEU A 34 -6.61 4.38 -10.51
N THR A 35 -5.74 3.58 -11.14
CA THR A 35 -5.08 3.93 -12.40
C THR A 35 -6.08 4.40 -13.44
N ARG A 36 -7.20 3.68 -13.60
CA ARG A 36 -8.28 4.05 -14.52
C ARG A 36 -8.88 5.42 -14.17
N LYS A 37 -9.09 5.71 -12.90
CA LYS A 37 -9.61 7.03 -12.46
C LYS A 37 -8.63 8.16 -12.78
N ILE A 38 -7.33 7.91 -12.76
CA ILE A 38 -6.29 8.88 -13.17
C ILE A 38 -6.35 9.10 -14.69
N VAL A 39 -6.46 8.01 -15.48
CA VAL A 39 -6.64 8.09 -16.95
C VAL A 39 -7.92 8.83 -17.32
N GLU A 40 -9.03 8.59 -16.63
CA GLU A 40 -10.31 9.29 -16.84
C GLU A 40 -10.22 10.81 -16.57
N ARG A 41 -9.21 11.27 -15.79
CA ARG A 41 -8.91 12.70 -15.59
C ARG A 41 -8.00 13.27 -16.71
N GLY A 42 -7.65 12.47 -17.73
CA GLY A 42 -6.93 12.88 -18.93
C GLY A 42 -5.40 12.76 -18.87
N ALA A 43 -4.86 12.08 -17.85
CA ALA A 43 -3.42 11.81 -17.74
C ALA A 43 -3.01 10.57 -18.55
N ASP A 44 -1.75 10.53 -19.01
CA ASP A 44 -1.07 9.36 -19.55
C ASP A 44 -0.43 8.58 -18.40
N VAL A 45 -0.94 7.37 -18.11
CA VAL A 45 -0.54 6.63 -16.91
C VAL A 45 0.20 5.35 -17.26
N VAL A 46 1.34 5.15 -16.63
CA VAL A 46 2.04 3.86 -16.58
C VAL A 46 1.89 3.29 -15.18
N GLY A 47 1.26 2.13 -15.04
CA GLY A 47 1.17 1.40 -13.78
C GLY A 47 2.27 0.35 -13.64
N ILE A 48 2.74 0.12 -12.42
CA ILE A 48 3.62 -1.00 -12.09
C ILE A 48 3.10 -1.74 -10.87
N ASP A 49 3.18 -3.07 -10.91
CA ASP A 49 2.91 -3.96 -9.78
C ASP A 49 3.78 -5.21 -9.88
N ASN A 50 4.12 -5.84 -8.76
CA ASN A 50 4.90 -7.08 -8.77
C ASN A 50 4.05 -8.35 -8.87
N SER A 51 2.72 -8.23 -8.86
CA SER A 51 1.77 -9.34 -9.02
C SER A 51 1.39 -9.51 -10.49
N SER A 52 1.86 -10.58 -11.12
CA SER A 52 1.49 -10.92 -12.50
C SER A 52 -0.03 -11.06 -12.69
N GLU A 53 -0.75 -11.58 -11.67
CA GLU A 53 -2.19 -11.73 -11.69
C GLU A 53 -2.91 -10.37 -11.74
N LEU A 54 -2.49 -9.41 -10.88
CA LEU A 54 -3.08 -8.07 -10.84
C LEU A 54 -2.76 -7.28 -12.11
N VAL A 55 -1.51 -7.37 -12.59
CA VAL A 55 -1.11 -6.76 -13.87
C VAL A 55 -1.91 -7.31 -15.03
N ALA A 56 -2.14 -8.63 -15.09
CA ALA A 56 -2.97 -9.23 -16.12
C ALA A 56 -4.42 -8.71 -16.06
N ALA A 57 -4.99 -8.55 -14.87
CA ALA A 57 -6.33 -8.00 -14.68
C ALA A 57 -6.42 -6.54 -15.16
N ALA A 58 -5.43 -5.69 -14.79
CA ALA A 58 -5.36 -4.29 -15.21
C ALA A 58 -5.13 -4.15 -16.73
N SER A 59 -4.27 -4.99 -17.33
CA SER A 59 -4.04 -5.03 -18.78
C SER A 59 -5.32 -5.42 -19.55
N ALA A 60 -6.11 -6.34 -19.00
CA ALA A 60 -7.36 -6.81 -19.64
C ALA A 60 -8.41 -5.70 -19.78
N ILE A 61 -8.32 -4.62 -19.00
CA ILE A 61 -9.17 -3.43 -19.10
C ILE A 61 -8.51 -2.28 -19.90
N GLY A 62 -7.39 -2.56 -20.59
CA GLY A 62 -6.75 -1.65 -21.53
C GLY A 62 -5.78 -0.62 -20.91
N LEU A 63 -5.30 -0.84 -19.69
CA LEU A 63 -4.32 0.05 -19.04
C LEU A 63 -2.89 -0.32 -19.45
N ASP A 64 -1.99 0.69 -19.58
CA ASP A 64 -0.53 0.47 -19.70
C ASP A 64 0.03 0.13 -18.33
N VAL A 65 0.16 -1.16 -18.06
CA VAL A 65 0.67 -1.68 -16.78
C VAL A 65 1.76 -2.72 -17.02
N ARG A 66 2.73 -2.78 -16.09
CA ARG A 66 3.91 -3.64 -16.24
C ARG A 66 4.17 -4.40 -14.96
N GLU A 67 4.47 -5.70 -15.09
CA GLU A 67 5.00 -6.49 -13.98
C GLU A 67 6.40 -5.99 -13.65
N MET A 68 6.56 -5.33 -12.51
CA MET A 68 7.82 -4.69 -12.12
C MET A 68 7.88 -4.47 -10.60
N ASP A 69 9.02 -4.82 -10.02
CA ASP A 69 9.34 -4.43 -8.64
C ASP A 69 9.77 -2.95 -8.61
N ALA A 70 9.10 -2.14 -7.80
CA ALA A 70 9.37 -0.72 -7.64
C ALA A 70 10.81 -0.43 -7.19
N ALA A 71 11.43 -1.31 -6.38
CA ALA A 71 12.82 -1.15 -5.96
C ALA A 71 13.83 -1.36 -7.12
N SER A 72 13.42 -1.99 -8.21
CA SER A 72 14.27 -2.29 -9.37
C SER A 72 13.94 -1.49 -10.63
N MET A 73 12.90 -0.63 -10.61
CA MET A 73 12.52 0.19 -11.76
C MET A 73 13.67 1.14 -12.19
N ARG A 74 13.71 1.46 -13.50
CA ARG A 74 14.81 2.22 -14.12
C ARG A 74 14.32 3.40 -14.98
N PHE A 75 13.18 3.98 -14.62
CA PHE A 75 12.71 5.19 -15.27
C PHE A 75 13.62 6.39 -14.93
N ALA A 76 13.79 7.34 -15.84
CA ALA A 76 14.70 8.47 -15.68
C ALA A 76 14.06 9.77 -16.17
N ALA A 77 13.54 10.57 -15.24
CA ALA A 77 12.91 11.87 -15.52
C ALA A 77 11.80 11.81 -16.60
N GLU A 78 10.94 10.79 -16.50
CA GLU A 78 9.88 10.55 -17.47
C GLU A 78 8.52 11.07 -17.02
N PHE A 79 8.28 11.16 -15.71
CA PHE A 79 6.95 11.41 -15.16
C PHE A 79 6.83 12.79 -14.51
N ASP A 80 5.70 13.45 -14.76
CA ASP A 80 5.31 14.72 -14.13
C ASP A 80 4.87 14.50 -12.68
N ALA A 81 4.28 13.34 -12.42
CA ALA A 81 3.89 12.94 -11.08
C ALA A 81 4.03 11.42 -10.87
N ALA A 82 4.11 11.02 -9.61
CA ALA A 82 3.96 9.63 -9.17
C ALA A 82 2.80 9.52 -8.17
N PHE A 83 2.18 8.35 -8.15
CA PHE A 83 1.08 8.01 -7.25
C PHE A 83 1.32 6.65 -6.63
N SER A 84 0.85 6.44 -5.41
CA SER A 84 0.78 5.11 -4.80
C SER A 84 -0.35 5.06 -3.77
N ASN A 85 -1.20 4.06 -3.84
CA ASN A 85 -2.24 3.88 -2.84
C ASN A 85 -2.25 2.46 -2.28
N ALA A 86 -2.14 2.33 -0.97
CA ALA A 86 -2.17 1.07 -0.21
C ALA A 86 -1.11 0.03 -0.65
N ALA A 87 0.01 0.46 -1.23
CA ALA A 87 1.06 -0.43 -1.74
C ALA A 87 2.41 -0.28 -1.03
N LEU A 88 2.88 0.93 -0.73
CA LEU A 88 4.25 1.18 -0.21
C LEU A 88 4.57 0.42 1.08
N HIS A 89 3.59 0.15 1.93
CA HIS A 89 3.83 -0.60 3.17
C HIS A 89 4.16 -2.08 2.96
N TRP A 90 4.02 -2.60 1.75
CA TRP A 90 4.48 -3.94 1.37
C TRP A 90 5.92 -3.95 0.83
N MET A 91 6.49 -2.77 0.54
CA MET A 91 7.80 -2.58 -0.09
C MET A 91 8.86 -2.33 0.98
N LEU A 92 9.46 -3.42 1.50
CA LEU A 92 10.38 -3.33 2.65
C LEU A 92 11.73 -2.67 2.30
N ASP A 93 12.18 -2.71 1.03
CA ASP A 93 13.37 -1.97 0.54
C ASP A 93 13.00 -0.50 0.23
N LYS A 94 12.47 0.17 1.24
CA LYS A 94 11.87 1.51 1.15
C LYS A 94 12.84 2.57 0.64
N GLU A 95 14.12 2.47 0.98
CA GLU A 95 15.16 3.41 0.54
C GLU A 95 15.44 3.28 -0.96
N ARG A 96 15.42 2.04 -1.50
CA ARG A 96 15.57 1.84 -2.95
C ARG A 96 14.33 2.29 -3.70
N VAL A 97 13.14 2.01 -3.19
CA VAL A 97 11.88 2.50 -3.76
C VAL A 97 11.87 4.03 -3.78
N ALA A 98 12.19 4.69 -2.67
CA ALA A 98 12.23 6.16 -2.60
C ALA A 98 13.19 6.77 -3.65
N ARG A 99 14.41 6.22 -3.76
CA ARG A 99 15.38 6.66 -4.79
C ARG A 99 14.87 6.40 -6.21
N ALA A 100 14.27 5.24 -6.47
CA ALA A 100 13.78 4.90 -7.79
C ALA A 100 12.62 5.83 -8.23
N VAL A 101 11.71 6.17 -7.30
CA VAL A 101 10.65 7.16 -7.56
C VAL A 101 11.24 8.54 -7.82
N PHE A 102 12.23 8.96 -7.03
CA PHE A 102 12.92 10.24 -7.24
C PHE A 102 13.54 10.34 -8.63
N PHE A 103 14.22 9.29 -9.10
CA PHE A 103 14.81 9.27 -10.44
C PHE A 103 13.77 9.22 -11.56
N ALA A 104 12.65 8.56 -11.34
CA ALA A 104 11.57 8.48 -12.32
C ALA A 104 10.88 9.82 -12.59
N LEU A 105 10.82 10.70 -11.59
CA LEU A 105 10.19 12.01 -11.70
C LEU A 105 11.07 13.01 -12.45
N LYS A 106 10.45 13.87 -13.25
CA LYS A 106 11.05 15.09 -13.79
C LYS A 106 11.40 16.08 -12.67
N PRO A 107 12.35 17.01 -12.86
CA PRO A 107 12.51 18.15 -11.96
C PRO A 107 11.17 18.87 -11.74
N GLY A 108 10.87 19.28 -10.51
CA GLY A 108 9.58 19.86 -10.13
C GLY A 108 8.42 18.89 -10.01
N GLY A 109 8.60 17.62 -10.37
CA GLY A 109 7.58 16.57 -10.29
C GLY A 109 7.12 16.28 -8.85
N ARG A 110 5.88 15.80 -8.68
CA ARG A 110 5.30 15.49 -7.36
C ARG A 110 5.09 14.00 -7.16
N PHE A 111 5.12 13.58 -5.91
CA PHE A 111 4.71 12.23 -5.50
C PHE A 111 3.64 12.34 -4.42
N ALA A 112 2.47 11.79 -4.67
CA ALA A 112 1.36 11.79 -3.72
C ALA A 112 0.84 10.36 -3.50
N GLY A 113 0.30 10.11 -2.31
CA GLY A 113 -0.26 8.79 -2.04
C GLY A 113 -0.76 8.59 -0.62
N GLU A 114 -1.14 7.34 -0.35
CA GLU A 114 -1.60 6.89 0.95
C GLU A 114 -1.16 5.44 1.21
N MET A 115 -0.67 5.18 2.42
CA MET A 115 -0.28 3.85 2.87
C MET A 115 -0.72 3.58 4.30
N GLY A 116 -0.48 2.40 4.85
CA GLY A 116 -0.58 2.17 6.28
C GLY A 116 0.54 2.91 7.00
N GLY A 117 0.22 3.64 8.06
CA GLY A 117 1.18 4.34 8.91
C GLY A 117 1.32 3.72 10.29
N GLU A 118 2.05 4.37 11.18
CA GLU A 118 2.21 3.94 12.57
C GLU A 118 0.85 3.67 13.23
N GLY A 119 0.75 2.58 13.98
CA GLY A 119 -0.49 2.14 14.61
C GLY A 119 -1.49 1.45 13.67
N ASN A 120 -1.21 1.34 12.36
CA ASN A 120 -2.14 0.72 11.41
C ASN A 120 -2.45 -0.74 11.80
N LEU A 121 -3.73 -1.03 12.08
CA LEU A 121 -4.22 -2.36 12.46
C LEU A 121 -3.50 -2.93 13.70
N ALA A 122 -3.05 -2.07 14.62
CA ALA A 122 -2.25 -2.50 15.78
C ALA A 122 -3.02 -3.52 16.63
N ARG A 123 -4.25 -3.20 17.01
CA ARG A 123 -5.10 -4.08 17.82
C ARG A 123 -5.41 -5.39 17.10
N LEU A 124 -5.72 -5.35 15.80
CA LEU A 124 -6.03 -6.57 15.04
C LEU A 124 -4.79 -7.46 14.90
N ARG A 125 -3.60 -6.88 14.68
CA ARG A 125 -2.33 -7.61 14.62
C ARG A 125 -1.97 -8.23 15.95
N GLU A 126 -2.07 -7.47 17.04
CA GLU A 126 -1.83 -7.96 18.41
C GLU A 126 -2.78 -9.11 18.78
N THR A 127 -4.06 -9.03 18.37
CA THR A 127 -5.03 -10.11 18.59
C THR A 127 -4.63 -11.38 17.83
N LEU A 128 -4.16 -11.26 16.58
CA LEU A 128 -3.68 -12.40 15.80
C LEU A 128 -2.42 -13.00 16.43
N ASP A 129 -1.44 -12.19 16.80
CA ASP A 129 -0.19 -12.65 17.40
C ASP A 129 -0.43 -13.33 18.75
N ALA A 130 -1.34 -12.82 19.57
CA ALA A 130 -1.75 -13.46 20.83
C ALA A 130 -2.41 -14.83 20.59
N GLU A 131 -3.26 -14.97 19.59
CA GLU A 131 -3.89 -16.24 19.23
C GLU A 131 -2.86 -17.26 18.71
N LEU A 132 -1.90 -16.81 17.89
CA LEU A 132 -0.80 -17.67 17.44
C LEU A 132 0.02 -18.20 18.61
N VAL A 133 0.42 -17.33 19.53
CA VAL A 133 1.16 -17.72 20.76
C VAL A 133 0.37 -18.73 21.59
N ALA A 134 -0.94 -18.49 21.79
CA ALA A 134 -1.80 -19.38 22.58
C ALA A 134 -1.88 -20.80 22.00
N ARG A 135 -1.68 -20.94 20.69
CA ARG A 135 -1.67 -22.23 19.98
C ARG A 135 -0.27 -22.83 19.78
N GLY A 136 0.77 -22.16 20.28
CA GLY A 136 2.16 -22.62 20.16
C GLY A 136 2.85 -22.25 18.84
N TYR A 137 2.27 -21.35 18.06
CA TYR A 137 2.88 -20.78 16.85
C TYR A 137 3.53 -19.42 17.20
N PRO A 138 4.86 -19.32 17.31
CA PRO A 138 5.49 -18.03 17.56
C PRO A 138 5.25 -17.08 16.37
N PRO A 139 4.81 -15.84 16.60
CA PRO A 139 4.68 -14.87 15.53
C PRO A 139 6.03 -14.60 14.89
N PRO A 140 6.08 -14.36 13.57
CA PRO A 140 7.32 -14.03 12.88
C PRO A 140 8.01 -12.81 13.48
N LEU A 141 9.33 -12.89 13.68
CA LEU A 141 10.12 -11.79 14.28
C LEU A 141 10.22 -10.57 13.36
N GLU A 142 10.23 -10.80 12.04
CA GLU A 142 10.33 -9.72 11.06
C GLU A 142 8.94 -9.27 10.58
N SER A 143 8.70 -7.97 10.60
CA SER A 143 7.47 -7.41 10.05
C SER A 143 7.35 -7.70 8.55
N SER A 144 6.13 -8.01 8.09
CA SER A 144 5.81 -8.10 6.67
C SER A 144 5.42 -6.76 6.06
N ASN A 145 5.33 -5.73 6.88
CA ASN A 145 4.88 -4.41 6.47
C ASN A 145 5.72 -3.33 7.13
N TRP A 146 5.93 -2.26 6.40
CA TRP A 146 6.49 -1.02 6.91
C TRP A 146 5.33 -0.05 7.22
N TYR A 147 5.09 0.20 8.51
CA TYR A 147 4.11 1.18 9.00
C TYR A 147 4.84 2.29 9.75
N PRO A 148 5.38 3.30 9.03
CA PRO A 148 6.21 4.34 9.63
C PRO A 148 5.42 5.36 10.42
N SER A 149 6.10 6.03 11.35
CA SER A 149 5.73 7.36 11.83
C SER A 149 5.90 8.39 10.70
N VAL A 150 5.37 9.61 10.92
CA VAL A 150 5.57 10.71 9.95
C VAL A 150 7.05 11.04 9.78
N ASP A 151 7.81 11.10 10.89
CA ASP A 151 9.23 11.44 10.87
C ASP A 151 10.07 10.37 10.19
N GLU A 152 9.79 9.08 10.45
CA GLU A 152 10.47 7.99 9.76
C GLU A 152 10.21 8.02 8.26
N PHE A 153 8.95 8.22 7.87
CA PHE A 153 8.57 8.34 6.47
C PHE A 153 9.31 9.50 5.79
N ALA A 154 9.23 10.70 6.37
CA ALA A 154 9.87 11.89 5.84
C ALA A 154 11.39 11.69 5.70
N GLY A 155 12.07 11.14 6.71
CA GLY A 155 13.52 10.90 6.68
C GLY A 155 13.98 9.98 5.54
N VAL A 156 13.18 8.95 5.19
CA VAL A 156 13.46 8.06 4.04
C VAL A 156 13.41 8.85 2.73
N TYR A 157 12.39 9.67 2.53
CA TYR A 157 12.20 10.41 1.27
C TYR A 157 13.09 11.65 1.17
N GLU A 158 13.38 12.34 2.29
CA GLU A 158 14.40 13.40 2.34
C GLU A 158 15.79 12.86 1.96
N THR A 159 16.15 11.68 2.46
CA THR A 159 17.41 11.02 2.10
C THR A 159 17.48 10.68 0.61
N ALA A 160 16.34 10.42 -0.04
CA ALA A 160 16.26 10.23 -1.49
C ALA A 160 16.34 11.53 -2.30
N GLY A 161 16.19 12.71 -1.66
CA GLY A 161 16.29 14.03 -2.27
C GLY A 161 14.96 14.79 -2.41
N PHE A 162 13.86 14.24 -1.93
CA PHE A 162 12.56 14.94 -1.93
C PHE A 162 12.55 16.11 -0.95
N THR A 163 11.73 17.11 -1.28
CA THR A 163 11.48 18.31 -0.47
C THR A 163 9.97 18.56 -0.36
N GLU A 164 9.58 19.55 0.44
CA GLU A 164 8.17 19.94 0.62
C GLU A 164 7.30 18.73 1.01
N ILE A 165 7.80 17.91 1.93
CA ILE A 165 7.10 16.70 2.36
C ILE A 165 6.00 17.09 3.35
N ASP A 166 4.74 17.01 2.91
CA ASP A 166 3.55 17.06 3.77
C ASP A 166 3.03 15.62 3.97
N ALA A 167 3.18 15.11 5.18
CA ALA A 167 2.74 13.78 5.54
C ALA A 167 2.00 13.81 6.88
N ARG A 168 0.91 13.03 6.99
CA ARG A 168 0.10 12.98 8.20
C ARG A 168 -0.52 11.61 8.44
N LEU A 169 -0.62 11.23 9.70
CA LEU A 169 -1.40 10.06 10.13
C LEU A 169 -2.90 10.43 10.22
N ILE A 170 -3.75 9.53 9.76
CA ILE A 170 -5.20 9.68 9.74
C ILE A 170 -5.81 8.39 10.28
N GLU A 171 -6.40 8.45 11.46
CA GLU A 171 -7.22 7.35 11.95
C GLU A 171 -8.42 7.16 11.04
N ARG A 172 -8.61 5.93 10.58
CA ARG A 172 -9.70 5.59 9.67
C ARG A 172 -10.30 4.24 10.02
N PRO A 173 -11.00 4.13 11.14
CA PRO A 173 -11.72 2.90 11.46
C PRO A 173 -12.59 2.47 10.28
N THR A 174 -12.39 1.24 9.79
CA THR A 174 -13.00 0.79 8.53
C THR A 174 -13.80 -0.49 8.79
N PRO A 175 -15.10 -0.52 8.51
CA PRO A 175 -15.89 -1.73 8.54
C PRO A 175 -15.31 -2.80 7.61
N LEU A 176 -15.34 -4.06 8.06
CA LEU A 176 -14.91 -5.23 7.28
C LEU A 176 -16.16 -6.00 6.83
N PRO A 177 -16.68 -5.76 5.62
CA PRO A 177 -17.95 -6.34 5.17
C PRO A 177 -17.96 -7.88 5.13
N SER A 178 -16.78 -8.50 4.89
CA SER A 178 -16.61 -9.95 4.91
C SER A 178 -16.24 -10.49 6.30
N GLY A 179 -16.14 -9.63 7.31
CA GLY A 179 -15.71 -9.98 8.67
C GLY A 179 -14.20 -10.07 8.86
N VAL A 180 -13.80 -10.12 10.12
CA VAL A 180 -12.38 -10.18 10.53
C VAL A 180 -11.72 -11.49 10.11
N ALA A 181 -12.42 -12.61 10.18
CA ALA A 181 -11.87 -13.92 9.83
C ALA A 181 -11.42 -13.95 8.34
N ASP A 182 -12.30 -13.53 7.43
CA ASP A 182 -11.98 -13.46 6.00
C ASP A 182 -10.85 -12.47 5.72
N TRP A 183 -10.81 -11.36 6.47
CA TRP A 183 -9.74 -10.38 6.36
C TRP A 183 -8.39 -11.00 6.76
N VAL A 184 -8.32 -11.75 7.86
CA VAL A 184 -7.10 -12.46 8.31
C VAL A 184 -6.64 -13.45 7.25
N LEU A 185 -7.53 -14.29 6.74
CA LEU A 185 -7.20 -15.30 5.73
C LEU A 185 -6.71 -14.68 4.41
N THR A 186 -7.22 -13.49 4.07
CA THR A 186 -6.86 -12.79 2.81
C THR A 186 -5.55 -12.02 2.95
N PHE A 187 -5.44 -11.15 3.97
CA PHE A 187 -4.35 -10.16 4.06
C PHE A 187 -3.23 -10.59 5.02
N ARG A 188 -3.44 -11.66 5.80
CA ARG A 188 -2.41 -12.20 6.70
C ARG A 188 -1.96 -13.61 6.34
N LYS A 189 -2.34 -14.08 5.14
CA LYS A 189 -1.89 -15.39 4.64
C LYS A 189 -0.37 -15.55 4.76
N GLY A 190 0.41 -14.60 4.25
CA GLY A 190 1.88 -14.64 4.35
C GLY A 190 2.42 -14.55 5.79
N TRP A 191 1.65 -14.00 6.74
CA TRP A 191 2.00 -14.02 8.17
C TRP A 191 1.79 -15.41 8.76
N LEU A 192 0.65 -16.05 8.44
CA LEU A 192 0.34 -17.44 8.84
C LEU A 192 1.33 -18.44 8.21
N ASP A 193 1.73 -18.22 6.94
CA ASP A 193 2.73 -19.05 6.25
C ASP A 193 4.10 -19.01 6.99
N ARG A 194 4.54 -17.82 7.41
CA ARG A 194 5.80 -17.64 8.13
C ARG A 194 5.77 -18.11 9.58
N ALA A 195 4.58 -18.11 10.20
CA ALA A 195 4.37 -18.72 11.50
C ALA A 195 4.22 -20.26 11.41
N GLU A 196 4.35 -20.84 10.20
CA GLU A 196 4.26 -22.27 9.92
C GLU A 196 2.90 -22.89 10.34
N VAL A 197 1.82 -22.09 10.25
CA VAL A 197 0.46 -22.54 10.58
C VAL A 197 -0.05 -23.47 9.48
N PRO A 198 -0.42 -24.73 9.82
CA PRO A 198 -1.03 -25.67 8.88
C PRO A 198 -2.33 -25.11 8.25
N ASP A 199 -2.59 -25.41 6.99
CA ASP A 199 -3.75 -24.87 6.27
C ASP A 199 -5.08 -25.23 6.96
N GLU A 200 -5.17 -26.44 7.54
CA GLU A 200 -6.36 -26.94 8.26
C GLU A 200 -6.69 -26.16 9.54
N GLU A 201 -5.70 -25.47 10.15
CA GLU A 201 -5.91 -24.71 11.39
C GLU A 201 -6.19 -23.21 11.15
N ARG A 202 -5.92 -22.70 9.94
CA ARG A 202 -6.02 -21.27 9.64
C ARG A 202 -7.41 -20.71 9.79
N ALA A 203 -8.43 -21.47 9.40
CA ALA A 203 -9.82 -21.05 9.53
C ALA A 203 -10.24 -20.94 11.01
N ASP A 204 -9.81 -21.88 11.86
CA ASP A 204 -10.12 -21.86 13.28
C ASP A 204 -9.38 -20.71 14.00
N ILE A 205 -8.12 -20.46 13.63
CA ILE A 205 -7.35 -19.29 14.13
C ILE A 205 -8.04 -17.99 13.72
N ALA A 206 -8.42 -17.84 12.47
CA ALA A 206 -9.09 -16.64 11.99
C ALA A 206 -10.44 -16.40 12.69
N ALA A 207 -11.20 -17.45 12.95
CA ALA A 207 -12.45 -17.37 13.70
C ALA A 207 -12.21 -16.95 15.17
N ALA A 208 -11.19 -17.51 15.82
CA ALA A 208 -10.82 -17.12 17.18
C ALA A 208 -10.35 -15.67 17.26
N VAL A 209 -9.54 -15.22 16.30
CA VAL A 209 -9.14 -13.81 16.16
C VAL A 209 -10.36 -12.91 16.02
N ALA A 210 -11.34 -13.27 15.16
CA ALA A 210 -12.56 -12.49 14.98
C ALA A 210 -13.37 -12.38 16.28
N PHE A 211 -13.49 -13.49 17.01
CA PHE A 211 -14.17 -13.52 18.30
C PHE A 211 -13.46 -12.64 19.35
N ASN A 212 -12.14 -12.80 19.51
CA ASN A 212 -11.34 -12.06 20.48
C ASN A 212 -11.19 -10.58 20.14
N PHE A 213 -11.15 -10.23 18.85
CA PHE A 213 -11.14 -8.85 18.39
C PHE A 213 -12.45 -8.13 18.73
N GLY A 214 -13.59 -8.82 18.67
CA GLY A 214 -14.88 -8.34 19.18
C GLY A 214 -15.44 -7.10 18.48
N SER A 215 -15.03 -6.84 17.23
CA SER A 215 -15.48 -5.71 16.41
C SER A 215 -15.48 -6.09 14.94
N GLU A 216 -16.43 -5.58 14.17
CA GLU A 216 -16.42 -5.69 12.70
C GLU A 216 -15.73 -4.48 12.02
N THR A 217 -15.17 -3.58 12.83
CA THR A 217 -14.48 -2.38 12.37
C THR A 217 -12.99 -2.48 12.72
N ALA A 218 -12.15 -2.53 11.70
CA ALA A 218 -10.69 -2.59 11.86
C ALA A 218 -10.09 -1.21 12.12
N ASP A 219 -9.04 -1.18 12.93
CA ASP A 219 -8.33 0.00 13.40
C ASP A 219 -7.27 0.49 12.40
N TYR A 220 -7.72 0.84 11.17
CA TYR A 220 -6.81 1.40 10.18
C TYR A 220 -6.28 2.77 10.59
N VAL A 221 -4.97 2.95 10.45
CA VAL A 221 -4.29 4.25 10.45
C VAL A 221 -3.59 4.44 9.12
N ARG A 222 -3.91 5.52 8.42
CA ARG A 222 -3.31 5.82 7.12
C ARG A 222 -2.32 6.95 7.25
N LEU A 223 -1.18 6.79 6.58
CA LEU A 223 -0.23 7.86 6.31
C LEU A 223 -0.51 8.37 4.90
N ARG A 224 -0.99 9.61 4.80
CA ARG A 224 -1.24 10.30 3.53
C ARG A 224 -0.17 11.35 3.34
N PHE A 225 0.35 11.46 2.10
CA PHE A 225 1.48 12.32 1.83
C PHE A 225 1.45 12.94 0.44
N ILE A 226 2.10 14.08 0.32
CA ILE A 226 2.57 14.67 -0.93
C ILE A 226 3.97 15.25 -0.72
N MET A 227 4.80 15.18 -1.75
CA MET A 227 6.16 15.71 -1.75
C MET A 227 6.59 16.11 -3.15
N ARG A 228 7.69 16.87 -3.25
CA ARG A 228 8.22 17.33 -4.53
C ARG A 228 9.68 16.95 -4.75
N LYS A 229 10.00 16.65 -6.01
CA LYS A 229 11.38 16.65 -6.49
C LYS A 229 11.77 18.09 -6.78
N PRO A 230 12.91 18.60 -6.27
CA PRO A 230 13.43 19.93 -6.64
C PRO A 230 13.62 20.11 -8.14
N ASN A 231 13.60 21.40 -8.58
CA ASN A 231 13.90 21.78 -9.98
C ASN A 231 15.35 21.53 -10.36
#